data_8e77d64adef1ec60d5e30e883899320b
#
_entry.id   8e77d64adef1ec60d5e30e883899320b
#
_cell.length_a   1.000
_cell.length_b   1.000
_cell.length_c   1.000
_cell.angle_alpha   90.00
_cell.angle_beta   90.00
_cell.angle_gamma   90.00
#
_symmetry.space_group_name_H-M   'P 1'
#
loop_
_entity.id
_entity.type
_entity.pdbx_description
1 polymer ?
#
loop_
_entity_poly.entity_id
_entity_poly.type
_entity_poly.pdbx_seq_one_letter_code
_entity_poly.pdbx_strand_id
1 'polypeptide(L)'
;MRKFERIYGLDVAATLYPLLRECGTEEFRYVNDAAAFALGECLGGVADGAERVVALTLGTGVGSGFVAGRRLVTSGDEVPANGWVYCLPFEGGIVDEAFSTRWVCGRYRELTGQEISGAREAAERHAEDPAARRLFDEYGERLAAFAAPVA
;
A
#
# COMPACT_ATOMS: atom_id res chain seq x y z
N MET A 1 3.99 -10.57 -13.22
CA MET A 1 5.27 -9.84 -13.43
C MET A 1 6.24 -10.28 -12.35
N ARG A 2 7.32 -10.95 -12.70
CA ARG A 2 8.33 -11.44 -11.75
C ARG A 2 9.30 -10.29 -11.40
N LYS A 3 8.85 -9.40 -10.53
CA LYS A 3 9.48 -8.11 -10.25
C LYS A 3 10.89 -8.22 -9.62
N PHE A 4 11.19 -9.34 -8.98
CA PHE A 4 12.42 -9.51 -8.20
C PHE A 4 13.25 -10.75 -8.55
N GLU A 5 13.02 -11.39 -9.72
CA GLU A 5 13.73 -12.62 -10.11
C GLU A 5 15.24 -12.49 -10.06
N ARG A 6 15.76 -11.33 -10.45
CA ARG A 6 17.22 -11.09 -10.55
C ARG A 6 17.91 -10.98 -9.19
N ILE A 7 17.16 -10.64 -8.14
CA ILE A 7 17.68 -10.47 -6.78
C ILE A 7 17.14 -11.54 -5.82
N TYR A 8 16.24 -12.40 -6.32
CA TYR A 8 15.71 -13.50 -5.53
C TYR A 8 16.83 -14.51 -5.22
N GLY A 9 17.05 -14.77 -3.94
CA GLY A 9 18.14 -15.64 -3.50
C GLY A 9 19.48 -14.95 -3.27
N LEU A 10 19.59 -13.62 -3.53
CA LEU A 10 20.77 -12.87 -3.11
C LEU A 10 20.69 -12.56 -1.62
N ASP A 11 21.78 -12.78 -0.90
CA ASP A 11 21.97 -12.20 0.42
C ASP A 11 22.30 -10.70 0.23
N VAL A 12 21.25 -9.87 0.37
CA VAL A 12 21.35 -8.42 0.15
C VAL A 12 22.28 -7.79 1.20
N ALA A 13 22.23 -8.26 2.47
CA ALA A 13 23.10 -7.75 3.53
C ALA A 13 24.56 -8.07 3.21
N ALA A 14 24.88 -9.32 2.91
CA ALA A 14 26.24 -9.72 2.54
C ALA A 14 26.76 -8.98 1.30
N THR A 15 25.87 -8.70 0.33
CA THR A 15 26.22 -7.97 -0.90
C THR A 15 26.52 -6.48 -0.64
N LEU A 16 25.74 -5.84 0.24
CA LEU A 16 25.85 -4.40 0.51
C LEU A 16 26.82 -4.07 1.64
N TYR A 17 27.06 -5.00 2.56
CA TYR A 17 27.91 -4.76 3.73
C TYR A 17 29.33 -4.25 3.38
N PRO A 18 30.05 -4.81 2.39
CA PRO A 18 31.37 -4.31 2.02
C PRO A 18 31.38 -2.86 1.56
N LEU A 19 30.25 -2.40 0.98
CA LEU A 19 30.10 -1.04 0.45
C LEU A 19 29.70 -0.03 1.55
N LEU A 20 28.99 -0.48 2.58
CA LEU A 20 28.40 0.39 3.59
C LEU A 20 29.16 0.38 4.92
N ARG A 21 30.04 -0.58 5.17
CA ARG A 21 30.84 -0.66 6.42
C ARG A 21 31.70 0.58 6.64
N GLU A 22 32.22 1.20 5.56
CA GLU A 22 33.02 2.42 5.64
C GLU A 22 32.18 3.63 6.11
N CYS A 23 30.85 3.55 5.99
CA CYS A 23 29.89 4.53 6.50
C CYS A 23 29.46 4.25 7.96
N GLY A 24 30.11 3.30 8.65
CA GLY A 24 29.79 2.94 10.03
C GLY A 24 28.58 2.03 10.18
N THR A 25 28.15 1.34 9.12
CA THR A 25 27.02 0.39 9.18
C THR A 25 27.45 -0.86 9.95
N GLU A 26 26.75 -1.15 11.06
CA GLU A 26 27.01 -2.31 11.91
C GLU A 26 25.98 -3.42 11.70
N GLU A 27 24.72 -3.05 11.35
CA GLU A 27 23.60 -3.98 11.26
C GLU A 27 22.69 -3.63 10.09
N PHE A 28 22.10 -4.65 9.45
CA PHE A 28 21.02 -4.53 8.47
C PHE A 28 19.69 -4.94 9.10
N ARG A 29 18.71 -4.07 8.98
CA ARG A 29 17.32 -4.36 9.35
C ARG A 29 16.43 -4.21 8.15
N TYR A 30 15.52 -5.17 7.98
CA TYR A 30 14.56 -5.18 6.89
C TYR A 30 13.19 -4.78 7.42
N VAL A 31 12.57 -3.86 6.73
CA VAL A 31 11.22 -3.37 7.02
C VAL A 31 10.40 -3.44 5.74
N ASN A 32 9.14 -3.80 5.84
CA ASN A 32 8.21 -3.70 4.72
C ASN A 32 8.09 -2.22 4.26
N ASP A 33 8.01 -1.99 2.96
CA ASP A 33 8.00 -0.65 2.37
C ASP A 33 6.81 0.21 2.84
N ALA A 34 5.59 -0.34 2.90
CA ALA A 34 4.43 0.37 3.41
C ALA A 34 4.52 0.65 4.92
N ALA A 35 5.10 -0.27 5.69
CA ALA A 35 5.37 -0.05 7.11
C ALA A 35 6.43 1.05 7.32
N ALA A 36 7.49 1.07 6.50
CA ALA A 36 8.48 2.13 6.52
C ALA A 36 7.88 3.50 6.15
N PHE A 37 6.99 3.53 5.14
CA PHE A 37 6.22 4.72 4.78
C PHE A 37 5.38 5.22 5.96
N ALA A 38 4.59 4.33 6.59
CA ALA A 38 3.76 4.69 7.76
C ALA A 38 4.60 5.31 8.89
N LEU A 39 5.75 4.72 9.18
CA LEU A 39 6.66 5.24 10.20
C LEU A 39 7.23 6.60 9.81
N GLY A 40 7.59 6.80 8.55
CA GLY A 40 8.09 8.07 8.02
C GLY A 40 7.06 9.20 8.19
N GLU A 41 5.79 8.93 7.89
CA GLU A 41 4.69 9.88 8.09
C GLU A 41 4.50 10.29 9.55
N CYS A 42 4.75 9.38 10.50
CA CYS A 42 4.68 9.66 11.93
C CYS A 42 5.92 10.40 12.47
N LEU A 43 7.05 10.37 11.77
CA LEU A 43 8.31 10.95 12.24
C LEU A 43 8.57 12.37 11.70
N GLY A 44 7.87 12.79 10.67
CA GLY A 44 8.06 14.10 10.06
C GLY A 44 7.15 14.34 8.85
N GLY A 45 6.11 13.52 8.66
CA GLY A 45 5.08 13.66 7.64
C GLY A 45 3.76 14.19 8.20
N VAL A 46 2.67 13.90 7.49
CA VAL A 46 1.32 14.40 7.83
C VAL A 46 0.75 13.83 9.12
N ALA A 47 1.30 12.71 9.61
CA ALA A 47 0.89 12.03 10.84
C ALA A 47 1.80 12.35 12.03
N ASP A 48 2.66 13.37 11.94
CA ASP A 48 3.50 13.76 13.07
C ASP A 48 2.63 14.22 14.25
N GLY A 49 2.93 13.71 15.44
CA GLY A 49 2.14 13.95 16.64
C GLY A 49 0.92 13.05 16.83
N ALA A 50 0.55 12.23 15.85
CA ALA A 50 -0.52 11.25 16.02
C ALA A 50 -0.01 10.06 16.86
N GLU A 51 -0.83 9.65 17.84
CA GLU A 51 -0.49 8.53 18.73
C GLU A 51 -0.66 7.18 18.03
N ARG A 52 -1.71 7.06 17.20
CA ARG A 52 -2.04 5.82 16.45
C ARG A 52 -2.30 6.18 14.98
N VAL A 53 -1.68 5.45 14.09
CA VAL A 53 -1.78 5.68 12.65
C VAL A 53 -1.91 4.36 11.90
N VAL A 54 -2.83 4.34 10.96
CA VAL A 54 -2.90 3.32 9.91
C VAL A 54 -2.58 4.02 8.58
N ALA A 55 -1.56 3.56 7.89
CA ALA A 55 -1.23 4.03 6.55
C ALA A 55 -1.51 2.93 5.53
N LEU A 56 -2.11 3.32 4.40
CA LEU A 56 -2.36 2.45 3.25
C LEU A 56 -1.60 2.99 2.05
N THR A 57 -0.92 2.10 1.32
CA THR A 57 -0.36 2.40 0.01
C THR A 57 -1.18 1.69 -1.06
N LEU A 58 -1.77 2.46 -1.98
CA LEU A 58 -2.68 1.97 -3.02
C LEU A 58 -1.99 2.11 -4.37
N GLY A 59 -1.62 0.96 -4.96
CA GLY A 59 -0.83 0.93 -6.20
C GLY A 59 -1.05 -0.36 -6.98
N THR A 60 0.03 -0.99 -7.43
CA THR A 60 -0.03 -2.32 -8.08
C THR A 60 -0.71 -3.35 -7.19
N GLY A 61 -0.52 -3.22 -5.88
CA GLY A 61 -1.20 -3.95 -4.82
C GLY A 61 -1.48 -2.99 -3.66
N VAL A 62 -1.95 -3.54 -2.54
CA VAL A 62 -2.24 -2.81 -1.31
C VAL A 62 -1.18 -3.10 -0.26
N GLY A 63 -0.49 -2.05 0.20
CA GLY A 63 0.39 -2.14 1.34
C GLY A 63 -0.23 -1.45 2.56
N SER A 64 0.22 -1.81 3.76
CA SER A 64 -0.24 -1.21 5.00
C SER A 64 0.87 -1.12 6.04
N GLY A 65 0.74 -0.15 6.93
CA GLY A 65 1.58 -0.01 8.11
C GLY A 65 0.76 0.52 9.28
N PHE A 66 0.97 -0.07 10.44
CA PHE A 66 0.34 0.33 11.69
C PHE A 66 1.41 0.89 12.62
N VAL A 67 1.15 2.06 13.17
CA VAL A 67 2.08 2.74 14.09
C VAL A 67 1.33 3.14 15.36
N ALA A 68 1.92 2.86 16.50
CA ALA A 68 1.45 3.36 17.79
C ALA A 68 2.62 3.84 18.63
N GLY A 69 2.51 5.02 19.23
CA GLY A 69 3.59 5.61 20.02
C GLY A 69 4.91 5.73 19.24
N ARG A 70 4.84 6.07 17.95
CA ARG A 70 5.98 6.20 17.02
C ARG A 70 6.75 4.89 16.78
N ARG A 71 6.08 3.75 16.93
CA ARG A 71 6.66 2.41 16.71
C ARG A 71 5.75 1.58 15.82
N LEU A 72 6.34 0.78 14.94
CA LEU A 72 5.59 -0.18 14.13
C LEU A 72 4.93 -1.23 15.01
N VAL A 73 3.65 -1.50 14.72
CA VAL A 73 2.85 -2.57 15.33
C VAL A 73 2.55 -3.60 14.25
N THR A 74 2.93 -4.85 14.48
CA THR A 74 2.79 -5.95 13.52
C THR A 74 1.92 -7.10 14.03
N SER A 75 1.37 -6.95 15.24
CA SER A 75 0.51 -7.96 15.88
C SER A 75 -0.32 -7.32 16.98
N GLY A 76 -1.38 -8.00 17.39
CA GLY A 76 -2.31 -7.57 18.44
C GLY A 76 -3.75 -7.77 17.98
N ASP A 77 -4.70 -7.57 18.88
CA ASP A 77 -6.13 -7.82 18.61
C ASP A 77 -6.70 -6.85 17.56
N GLU A 78 -6.11 -5.66 17.41
CA GLU A 78 -6.55 -4.60 16.51
C GLU A 78 -5.69 -4.50 15.24
N VAL A 79 -4.64 -5.32 15.10
CA VAL A 79 -3.71 -5.27 13.98
C VAL A 79 -3.63 -6.63 13.30
N PRO A 80 -3.89 -6.72 11.99
CA PRO A 80 -3.73 -7.96 11.26
C PRO A 80 -2.34 -8.55 11.40
N ALA A 81 -2.22 -9.86 11.25
CA ALA A 81 -0.94 -10.54 11.30
C ALA A 81 0.09 -9.85 10.39
N ASN A 82 1.26 -9.54 10.94
CA ASN A 82 2.34 -8.78 10.31
C ASN A 82 1.95 -7.35 9.88
N GLY A 83 0.80 -6.83 10.30
CA GLY A 83 0.28 -5.54 9.82
C GLY A 83 -0.19 -5.58 8.37
N TRP A 84 -0.55 -6.74 7.83
CA TRP A 84 -0.90 -6.90 6.41
C TRP A 84 -2.41 -6.92 6.19
N VAL A 85 -2.94 -5.87 5.56
CA VAL A 85 -4.36 -5.80 5.18
C VAL A 85 -4.64 -6.41 3.81
N TYR A 86 -3.65 -6.51 2.93
CA TYR A 86 -3.85 -6.92 1.54
C TYR A 86 -4.54 -8.28 1.37
N CYS A 87 -4.31 -9.20 2.31
CA CYS A 87 -4.87 -10.55 2.29
C CYS A 87 -6.16 -10.71 3.09
N LEU A 88 -6.67 -9.64 3.71
CA LEU A 88 -7.93 -9.70 4.45
C LEU A 88 -9.10 -9.96 3.50
N PRO A 89 -10.11 -10.74 3.93
CA PRO A 89 -11.33 -10.93 3.15
C PRO A 89 -12.06 -9.61 2.93
N PHE A 90 -12.49 -9.36 1.70
CA PHE A 90 -13.30 -8.20 1.34
C PHE A 90 -14.18 -8.51 0.12
N GLU A 91 -15.49 -8.32 0.20
CA GLU A 91 -16.48 -8.49 -0.87
C GLU A 91 -16.36 -9.79 -1.69
N GLY A 92 -16.10 -10.91 -1.01
CA GLY A 92 -15.98 -12.23 -1.65
C GLY A 92 -14.61 -12.53 -2.26
N GLY A 93 -13.66 -11.61 -2.16
CA GLY A 93 -12.25 -11.74 -2.54
C GLY A 93 -11.34 -11.27 -1.41
N ILE A 94 -10.25 -10.63 -1.76
CA ILE A 94 -9.30 -10.02 -0.82
C ILE A 94 -9.10 -8.52 -1.12
N VAL A 95 -8.63 -7.79 -0.12
CA VAL A 95 -8.36 -6.35 -0.20
C VAL A 95 -7.47 -5.97 -1.38
N ASP A 96 -6.42 -6.76 -1.69
CA ASP A 96 -5.54 -6.51 -2.83
C ASP A 96 -6.28 -6.53 -4.18
N GLU A 97 -7.24 -7.44 -4.33
CA GLU A 97 -8.06 -7.52 -5.53
C GLU A 97 -9.04 -6.35 -5.64
N ALA A 98 -9.54 -5.86 -4.51
CA ALA A 98 -10.54 -4.80 -4.45
C ALA A 98 -9.97 -3.39 -4.70
N PHE A 99 -8.67 -3.16 -4.38
CA PHE A 99 -8.09 -1.81 -4.35
C PHE A 99 -6.81 -1.65 -5.17
N SER A 100 -6.36 -2.68 -5.89
CA SER A 100 -5.17 -2.58 -6.74
C SER A 100 -5.45 -1.82 -8.05
N THR A 101 -4.38 -1.33 -8.69
CA THR A 101 -4.45 -0.75 -10.05
C THR A 101 -5.18 -1.67 -11.04
N ARG A 102 -5.09 -2.99 -10.85
CA ARG A 102 -5.78 -3.98 -11.67
C ARG A 102 -7.30 -3.84 -11.58
N TRP A 103 -7.83 -3.62 -10.39
CA TRP A 103 -9.26 -3.35 -10.19
C TRP A 103 -9.68 -2.05 -10.90
N VAL A 104 -8.92 -0.98 -10.73
CA VAL A 104 -9.18 0.32 -11.37
C VAL A 104 -9.27 0.17 -12.89
N CYS A 105 -8.27 -0.48 -13.51
CA CYS A 105 -8.27 -0.72 -14.96
C CYS A 105 -9.42 -1.61 -15.41
N GLY A 106 -9.71 -2.68 -14.68
CA GLY A 106 -10.82 -3.59 -14.96
C GLY A 106 -12.17 -2.88 -14.88
N ARG A 107 -12.40 -2.11 -13.83
CA ARG A 107 -13.64 -1.39 -13.62
C ARG A 107 -13.87 -0.30 -14.65
N TYR A 108 -12.84 0.46 -15.01
CA TYR A 108 -12.94 1.45 -16.09
C TYR A 108 -13.29 0.79 -17.43
N ARG A 109 -12.66 -0.35 -17.74
CA ARG A 109 -12.99 -1.12 -18.95
C ARG A 109 -14.44 -1.63 -18.95
N GLU A 110 -14.96 -2.08 -17.82
CA GLU A 110 -16.38 -2.47 -17.69
C GLU A 110 -17.34 -1.30 -17.96
N LEU A 111 -16.99 -0.12 -17.47
CA LEU A 111 -17.83 1.08 -17.63
C LEU A 111 -17.81 1.67 -19.05
N THR A 112 -16.70 1.53 -19.77
CA THR A 112 -16.46 2.27 -21.02
C THR A 112 -16.15 1.39 -22.24
N GLY A 113 -15.74 0.15 -22.02
CA GLY A 113 -15.13 -0.69 -23.06
C GLY A 113 -13.68 -0.29 -23.41
N GLN A 114 -13.12 0.75 -22.81
CA GLN A 114 -11.76 1.25 -23.08
C GLN A 114 -10.77 0.77 -22.01
N GLU A 115 -9.51 0.68 -22.40
CA GLU A 115 -8.42 0.37 -21.48
C GLU A 115 -7.71 1.65 -21.05
N ILE A 116 -7.21 1.62 -19.81
CA ILE A 116 -6.34 2.63 -19.22
C ILE A 116 -5.11 1.98 -18.59
N SER A 117 -4.02 2.72 -18.48
CA SER A 117 -2.77 2.24 -17.91
C SER A 117 -2.74 2.22 -16.37
N GLY A 118 -3.69 2.90 -15.73
CA GLY A 118 -3.79 2.97 -14.27
C GLY A 118 -4.63 4.11 -13.74
N ALA A 119 -4.64 4.24 -12.41
CA ALA A 119 -5.44 5.24 -11.71
C ALA A 119 -5.09 6.70 -12.10
N ARG A 120 -3.82 6.97 -12.44
CA ARG A 120 -3.41 8.31 -12.90
C ARG A 120 -4.16 8.72 -14.16
N GLU A 121 -4.20 7.85 -15.17
CA GLU A 121 -4.90 8.15 -16.42
C GLU A 121 -6.41 8.33 -16.20
N ALA A 122 -7.01 7.52 -15.32
CA ALA A 122 -8.40 7.73 -14.91
C ALA A 122 -8.62 9.10 -14.24
N ALA A 123 -7.69 9.50 -13.36
CA ALA A 123 -7.73 10.78 -12.65
C ALA A 123 -7.61 11.98 -13.62
N GLU A 124 -6.73 11.89 -14.61
CA GLU A 124 -6.56 12.92 -15.64
C GLU A 124 -7.85 13.11 -16.46
N ARG A 125 -8.65 12.04 -16.64
CA ARG A 125 -9.95 12.08 -17.34
C ARG A 125 -11.11 12.52 -16.44
N HIS A 126 -10.94 12.57 -15.13
CA HIS A 126 -12.02 12.76 -14.14
C HIS A 126 -12.89 14.00 -14.39
N ALA A 127 -12.32 15.12 -14.83
CA ALA A 127 -13.05 16.35 -15.05
C ALA A 127 -14.08 16.24 -16.19
N GLU A 128 -13.77 15.47 -17.23
CA GLU A 128 -14.53 15.42 -18.48
C GLU A 128 -15.27 14.08 -18.68
N ASP A 129 -14.80 13.00 -18.04
CA ASP A 129 -15.33 11.65 -18.21
C ASP A 129 -16.24 11.23 -17.03
N PRO A 130 -17.55 11.09 -17.26
CA PRO A 130 -18.48 10.59 -16.24
C PRO A 130 -18.15 9.19 -15.73
N ALA A 131 -17.54 8.33 -16.55
CA ALA A 131 -17.17 7.00 -16.15
C ALA A 131 -15.96 7.03 -15.19
N ALA A 132 -15.01 7.94 -15.42
CA ALA A 132 -13.91 8.16 -14.49
C ALA A 132 -14.40 8.70 -13.13
N ARG A 133 -15.37 9.61 -13.12
CA ARG A 133 -16.03 10.07 -11.88
C ARG A 133 -16.67 8.92 -11.13
N ARG A 134 -17.51 8.16 -11.82
CA ARG A 134 -18.19 7.00 -11.23
C ARG A 134 -17.20 5.97 -10.68
N LEU A 135 -16.10 5.70 -11.38
CA LEU A 135 -15.03 4.81 -10.93
C LEU A 135 -14.49 5.24 -9.57
N PHE A 136 -14.17 6.55 -9.41
CA PHE A 136 -13.61 7.05 -8.15
C PHE A 136 -14.64 7.15 -7.04
N ASP A 137 -15.89 7.43 -7.34
CA ASP A 137 -16.99 7.39 -6.37
C ASP A 137 -17.14 5.97 -5.81
N GLU A 138 -17.27 4.96 -6.67
CA GLU A 138 -17.32 3.54 -6.27
C GLU A 138 -16.07 3.10 -5.49
N TYR A 139 -14.88 3.53 -5.92
CA TYR A 139 -13.63 3.22 -5.22
C TYR A 139 -13.61 3.84 -3.82
N GLY A 140 -14.03 5.09 -3.70
CA GLY A 140 -14.09 5.81 -2.43
C GLY A 140 -15.09 5.19 -1.45
N GLU A 141 -16.29 4.83 -1.91
CA GLU A 141 -17.32 4.15 -1.11
C GLU A 141 -16.81 2.81 -0.57
N ARG A 142 -16.17 2.02 -1.43
CA ARG A 142 -15.58 0.73 -1.03
C ARG A 142 -14.45 0.89 -0.04
N LEU A 143 -13.58 1.88 -0.27
CA LEU A 143 -12.47 2.17 0.65
C LEU A 143 -12.98 2.62 2.03
N ALA A 144 -14.02 3.45 2.06
CA ALA A 144 -14.67 3.85 3.31
C ALA A 144 -15.30 2.64 4.04
N ALA A 145 -15.97 1.75 3.32
CA ALA A 145 -16.55 0.54 3.89
C ALA A 145 -15.48 -0.40 4.46
N PHE A 146 -14.31 -0.50 3.82
CA PHE A 146 -13.18 -1.28 4.32
C PHE A 146 -12.52 -0.61 5.53
N ALA A 147 -12.32 0.71 5.51
CA ALA A 147 -11.58 1.42 6.54
C ALA A 147 -12.39 1.62 7.84
N ALA A 148 -13.72 1.72 7.77
CA ALA A 148 -14.57 1.99 8.92
C ALA A 148 -14.42 0.99 10.09
N PRO A 149 -14.21 -0.34 9.89
CA PRO A 149 -13.94 -1.28 10.98
C PRO A 149 -12.51 -1.26 11.50
N VAL A 150 -11.58 -0.59 10.82
CA VAL A 150 -10.14 -0.60 11.11
C VAL A 150 -9.71 0.71 11.78
N ALA A 151 -10.52 1.76 11.69
CA ALA A 151 -10.33 3.06 12.31
C ALA A 151 -10.90 3.10 13.72
#